data_a60a903fe64a89a34ff2595a5618012e
#
_entry.id   a60a903fe64a89a34ff2595a5618012e
#
_cell.length_a   1.000
_cell.length_b   1.000
_cell.length_c   1.000
_cell.angle_alpha   90.00
_cell.angle_beta   90.00
_cell.angle_gamma   90.00
#
_symmetry.space_group_name_H-M   'P 1'
#
loop_
_entity.id
_entity.type
_entity.pdbx_description
1 polymer ?
#
loop_
_entity_poly.entity_id
_entity_poly.type
_entity_poly.pdbx_seq_one_letter_code
_entity_poly.pdbx_strand_id
1 'polypeptide(L)'
;MIFDTRDFGVLNLCGLCRYIPSDLWRYYDSELFTATAMFTLEERGYIKMQSNGESYKLTYKGREALSEMGYTYSEDMRLDLKRPAYRRRLKNAHCNITMHLAGIDVFCKNTSELAEKDVGYLSSLMIRTSRNKSLAGTRFLGTLKIGEIVNVVYHIENEEDWIIPGYEKETFESLISTIRNVKETKLILAGKDLEELWNVTHPSKQSEKLARGMTLFDRALEELGYDYLLVPIGRNGVTQLSVMKLRGYRHRLATAFGRVSELPRELSFCDSMIDGEPFIFTIDMNVKRIERALRQLKRYDSSFIPNICCFQFQKNVITKILKMCGFKEKKTYTLEKEMIEAFFPETAKKEYLTKPFITKEGRYVCADEKKVKRDYSQASET
;
A
#
# COMPACT_ATOMS: atom_id res chain seq x y z
N MET A 1 21.09 -12.92 -22.66
CA MET A 1 20.91 -11.48 -22.46
C MET A 1 20.82 -11.25 -20.96
N ILE A 2 21.62 -10.40 -20.36
CA ILE A 2 21.66 -10.20 -18.91
C ILE A 2 20.71 -9.07 -18.59
N PHE A 3 19.62 -9.37 -17.87
CA PHE A 3 18.82 -8.33 -17.23
C PHE A 3 19.48 -7.94 -15.91
N ASP A 4 19.63 -6.65 -15.67
CA ASP A 4 19.85 -6.13 -14.32
C ASP A 4 18.62 -6.47 -13.46
N THR A 5 18.81 -6.70 -12.17
CA THR A 5 17.71 -6.89 -11.20
C THR A 5 16.67 -5.78 -11.26
N ARG A 6 17.10 -4.55 -11.56
CA ARG A 6 16.23 -3.39 -11.76
C ARG A 6 15.31 -3.55 -12.96
N ASP A 7 15.89 -3.91 -14.11
CA ASP A 7 15.15 -4.14 -15.37
C ASP A 7 14.07 -5.21 -15.19
N PHE A 8 14.43 -6.30 -14.48
CA PHE A 8 13.49 -7.37 -14.19
C PHE A 8 12.35 -6.92 -13.27
N GLY A 9 12.66 -6.17 -12.20
CA GLY A 9 11.65 -5.63 -11.29
C GLY A 9 10.61 -4.76 -12.02
N VAL A 10 11.07 -3.88 -12.91
CA VAL A 10 10.20 -3.04 -13.74
C VAL A 10 9.36 -3.89 -14.70
N LEU A 11 9.97 -4.86 -15.39
CA LEU A 11 9.25 -5.75 -16.33
C LEU A 11 8.17 -6.56 -15.61
N ASN A 12 8.48 -7.10 -14.42
CA ASN A 12 7.54 -7.89 -13.64
C ASN A 12 6.35 -7.05 -13.16
N LEU A 13 6.59 -5.82 -12.69
CA LEU A 13 5.53 -4.86 -12.38
C LEU A 13 4.73 -4.44 -13.61
N CYS A 14 5.38 -4.27 -14.79
CA CYS A 14 4.68 -4.05 -16.06
C CYS A 14 3.74 -5.22 -16.39
N GLY A 15 4.17 -6.45 -16.15
CA GLY A 15 3.33 -7.65 -16.32
C GLY A 15 2.12 -7.64 -15.39
N LEU A 16 2.34 -7.41 -14.09
CA LEU A 16 1.29 -7.35 -13.08
C LEU A 16 0.29 -6.23 -13.36
N CYS A 17 0.78 -5.01 -13.56
CA CYS A 17 -0.05 -3.81 -13.70
C CYS A 17 -0.64 -3.64 -15.11
N ARG A 18 0.01 -4.25 -16.12
CA ARG A 18 -0.32 -4.17 -17.56
C ARG A 18 -0.05 -2.80 -18.20
N TYR A 19 -0.22 -1.74 -17.43
CA TYR A 19 0.14 -0.37 -17.77
C TYR A 19 0.88 0.25 -16.60
N ILE A 20 2.06 0.80 -16.84
CA ILE A 20 2.84 1.55 -15.84
C ILE A 20 2.81 3.02 -16.24
N PRO A 21 2.43 3.93 -15.33
CA PRO A 21 2.48 5.37 -15.56
C PRO A 21 3.88 5.81 -16.03
N SER A 22 3.95 6.75 -16.97
CA SER A 22 5.21 7.22 -17.54
C SER A 22 5.95 8.21 -16.62
N ASP A 23 5.25 8.79 -15.67
CA ASP A 23 5.74 9.84 -14.78
C ASP A 23 6.05 9.38 -13.35
N LEU A 24 6.28 8.07 -13.14
CA LEU A 24 6.55 7.47 -11.83
C LEU A 24 7.71 8.14 -11.08
N TRP A 25 8.72 8.61 -11.78
CA TRP A 25 9.86 9.31 -11.19
C TRP A 25 9.48 10.58 -10.41
N ARG A 26 8.29 11.14 -10.67
CA ARG A 26 7.74 12.28 -9.92
C ARG A 26 7.19 11.87 -8.56
N TYR A 27 6.71 10.65 -8.44
CA TYR A 27 6.04 10.14 -7.24
C TYR A 27 6.96 9.35 -6.33
N TYR A 28 7.97 8.70 -6.91
CA TYR A 28 8.82 7.76 -6.19
C TYR A 28 10.30 8.13 -6.32
N ASP A 29 10.98 8.14 -5.18
CA ASP A 29 12.43 8.22 -5.14
C ASP A 29 12.99 6.80 -5.22
N SER A 30 13.02 6.25 -6.42
CA SER A 30 13.42 4.87 -6.66
C SER A 30 14.28 4.75 -7.90
N GLU A 31 15.39 4.05 -7.76
CA GLU A 31 16.28 3.72 -8.89
C GLU A 31 15.59 2.85 -9.95
N LEU A 32 14.50 2.14 -9.59
CA LEU A 32 13.74 1.30 -10.51
C LEU A 32 13.04 2.10 -11.61
N PHE A 33 12.56 3.31 -11.27
CA PHE A 33 11.69 4.09 -12.15
C PHE A 33 12.34 5.40 -12.61
N THR A 34 13.65 5.39 -12.81
CA THR A 34 14.33 6.54 -13.42
C THR A 34 13.94 6.64 -14.90
N ALA A 35 13.95 7.87 -15.42
CA ALA A 35 13.71 8.09 -16.87
C ALA A 35 14.68 7.26 -17.72
N THR A 36 15.95 7.13 -17.29
CA THR A 36 16.98 6.34 -17.97
C THR A 36 16.65 4.85 -17.98
N ALA A 37 16.18 4.28 -16.84
CA ALA A 37 15.82 2.86 -16.78
C ALA A 37 14.64 2.55 -17.72
N MET A 38 13.61 3.40 -17.72
CA MET A 38 12.44 3.24 -18.59
C MET A 38 12.81 3.38 -20.07
N PHE A 39 13.64 4.37 -20.40
CA PHE A 39 14.15 4.58 -21.76
C PHE A 39 14.97 3.39 -22.26
N THR A 40 15.88 2.86 -21.43
CA THR A 40 16.69 1.68 -21.76
C THR A 40 15.83 0.45 -22.07
N LEU A 41 14.78 0.21 -21.29
CA LEU A 41 13.85 -0.89 -21.54
C LEU A 41 13.05 -0.70 -22.82
N GLU A 42 12.70 0.53 -23.14
CA GLU A 42 12.00 0.87 -24.39
C GLU A 42 12.91 0.70 -25.60
N GLU A 43 14.14 1.23 -25.58
CA GLU A 43 15.14 1.02 -26.66
C GLU A 43 15.43 -0.47 -26.91
N ARG A 44 15.54 -1.26 -25.84
CA ARG A 44 15.70 -2.71 -25.95
C ARG A 44 14.44 -3.42 -26.45
N GLY A 45 13.33 -2.71 -26.59
CA GLY A 45 12.06 -3.20 -27.10
C GLY A 45 11.29 -4.10 -26.15
N TYR A 46 11.51 -4.04 -24.82
CA TYR A 46 10.76 -4.82 -23.84
C TYR A 46 9.47 -4.15 -23.39
N ILE A 47 9.48 -2.84 -23.34
CA ILE A 47 8.29 -2.02 -23.09
C ILE A 47 8.09 -1.05 -24.24
N LYS A 48 6.92 -0.47 -24.34
CA LYS A 48 6.66 0.63 -25.26
C LYS A 48 5.72 1.66 -24.64
N MET A 49 5.99 2.93 -24.97
CA MET A 49 5.09 4.03 -24.65
C MET A 49 3.77 3.87 -25.38
N GLN A 50 2.66 4.17 -24.71
CA GLN A 50 1.35 4.25 -25.34
C GLN A 50 1.21 5.56 -26.12
N SER A 51 0.30 5.57 -27.12
CA SER A 51 0.11 6.72 -28.01
C SER A 51 -0.32 8.02 -27.32
N ASN A 52 -0.88 7.93 -26.12
CA ASN A 52 -1.22 9.11 -25.29
C ASN A 52 -0.06 9.64 -24.43
N GLY A 53 1.09 8.97 -24.43
CA GLY A 53 2.26 9.36 -23.63
C GLY A 53 2.13 9.13 -22.10
N GLU A 54 1.00 8.61 -21.63
CA GLU A 54 0.72 8.52 -20.18
C GLU A 54 1.26 7.24 -19.52
N SER A 55 1.56 6.21 -20.31
CA SER A 55 2.02 4.94 -19.74
C SER A 55 2.85 4.10 -20.69
N TYR A 56 3.60 3.16 -20.09
CA TYR A 56 4.26 2.06 -20.76
C TYR A 56 3.48 0.76 -20.63
N LYS A 57 3.63 -0.14 -21.60
CA LYS A 57 3.18 -1.53 -21.51
C LYS A 57 4.23 -2.49 -22.05
N LEU A 58 4.13 -3.77 -21.65
CA LEU A 58 4.98 -4.81 -22.22
C LEU A 58 4.74 -4.96 -23.73
N THR A 59 5.82 -5.17 -24.46
CA THR A 59 5.80 -5.66 -25.83
C THR A 59 5.67 -7.19 -25.84
N TYR A 60 5.62 -7.81 -27.02
CA TYR A 60 5.71 -9.26 -27.16
C TYR A 60 7.03 -9.78 -26.56
N LYS A 61 8.16 -9.16 -26.89
CA LYS A 61 9.50 -9.50 -26.39
C LYS A 61 9.58 -9.41 -24.85
N GLY A 62 8.97 -8.37 -24.25
CA GLY A 62 8.92 -8.24 -22.80
C GLY A 62 8.11 -9.36 -22.11
N ARG A 63 7.00 -9.78 -22.72
CA ARG A 63 6.20 -10.90 -22.20
C ARG A 63 6.92 -12.23 -22.33
N GLU A 64 7.58 -12.46 -23.46
CA GLU A 64 8.38 -13.66 -23.71
C GLU A 64 9.49 -13.77 -22.64
N ALA A 65 10.24 -12.71 -22.40
CA ALA A 65 11.27 -12.66 -21.38
C ALA A 65 10.72 -12.97 -19.97
N LEU A 66 9.55 -12.44 -19.59
CA LEU A 66 8.91 -12.78 -18.32
C LEU A 66 8.45 -14.24 -18.28
N SER A 67 7.92 -14.77 -19.37
CA SER A 67 7.47 -16.16 -19.47
C SER A 67 8.64 -17.14 -19.31
N GLU A 68 9.78 -16.85 -19.92
CA GLU A 68 11.02 -17.63 -19.75
C GLU A 68 11.50 -17.67 -18.30
N MET A 69 11.25 -16.59 -17.54
CA MET A 69 11.55 -16.51 -16.11
C MET A 69 10.44 -17.09 -15.20
N GLY A 70 9.43 -17.73 -15.77
CA GLY A 70 8.32 -18.36 -15.04
C GLY A 70 7.20 -17.40 -14.59
N TYR A 71 7.21 -16.16 -15.11
CA TYR A 71 6.16 -15.17 -14.82
C TYR A 71 5.22 -15.02 -16.01
N THR A 72 4.01 -15.52 -15.88
CA THR A 72 2.97 -15.38 -16.90
C THR A 72 1.84 -14.49 -16.38
N TYR A 73 1.50 -13.50 -17.19
CA TYR A 73 0.40 -12.58 -16.92
C TYR A 73 -0.65 -12.69 -18.03
N SER A 74 -1.91 -12.65 -17.64
CA SER A 74 -3.01 -12.70 -18.62
C SER A 74 -2.91 -11.50 -19.58
N GLU A 75 -3.10 -11.76 -20.86
CA GLU A 75 -3.23 -10.68 -21.84
C GLU A 75 -4.54 -9.92 -21.61
N ASP A 76 -4.45 -8.60 -21.62
CA ASP A 76 -5.64 -7.75 -21.70
C ASP A 76 -6.07 -7.60 -23.15
N MET A 77 -7.38 -7.65 -23.36
CA MET A 77 -7.94 -7.06 -24.56
C MET A 77 -7.50 -5.58 -24.62
N ARG A 78 -7.21 -5.07 -25.81
CA ARG A 78 -6.82 -3.66 -26.01
C ARG A 78 -7.84 -2.76 -25.33
N LEU A 79 -7.40 -2.07 -24.27
CA LEU A 79 -8.22 -1.05 -23.64
C LEU A 79 -8.15 0.22 -24.49
N ASP A 80 -9.29 0.83 -24.69
CA ASP A 80 -9.35 2.19 -25.21
C ASP A 80 -8.79 3.14 -24.13
N LEU A 81 -7.71 3.87 -24.49
CA LEU A 81 -6.99 4.76 -23.58
C LEU A 81 -7.84 5.95 -23.07
N LYS A 82 -8.98 6.21 -23.70
CA LYS A 82 -9.93 7.24 -23.26
C LYS A 82 -10.94 6.74 -22.21
N ARG A 83 -11.04 5.42 -22.03
CA ARG A 83 -12.05 4.85 -21.10
C ARG A 83 -11.67 4.95 -19.63
N PRO A 84 -12.65 5.06 -18.74
CA PRO A 84 -12.43 5.03 -17.28
C PRO A 84 -11.68 3.77 -16.82
N ALA A 85 -11.83 2.65 -17.53
CA ALA A 85 -11.12 1.41 -17.22
C ALA A 85 -9.59 1.56 -17.33
N TYR A 86 -9.09 2.34 -18.28
CA TYR A 86 -7.66 2.62 -18.42
C TYR A 86 -7.15 3.45 -17.23
N ARG A 87 -7.86 4.53 -16.85
CA ARG A 87 -7.51 5.34 -15.66
C ARG A 87 -7.46 4.49 -14.39
N ARG A 88 -8.43 3.58 -14.20
CA ARG A 88 -8.41 2.64 -13.07
C ARG A 88 -7.20 1.71 -13.10
N ARG A 89 -6.71 1.33 -14.28
CA ARG A 89 -5.45 0.54 -14.39
C ARG A 89 -4.24 1.34 -13.90
N LEU A 90 -4.14 2.62 -14.26
CA LEU A 90 -3.06 3.48 -13.79
C LEU A 90 -3.12 3.68 -12.26
N LYS A 91 -4.31 3.91 -11.71
CA LYS A 91 -4.51 3.98 -10.24
C LYS A 91 -4.08 2.68 -9.54
N ASN A 92 -4.46 1.53 -10.11
CA ASN A 92 -4.04 0.24 -9.60
C ASN A 92 -2.51 0.06 -9.69
N ALA A 93 -1.89 0.50 -10.77
CA ALA A 93 -0.43 0.46 -10.92
C ALA A 93 0.27 1.28 -9.82
N HIS A 94 -0.18 2.49 -9.55
CA HIS A 94 0.36 3.30 -8.45
C HIS A 94 0.25 2.59 -7.10
N CYS A 95 -0.88 1.95 -6.80
CA CYS A 95 -1.03 1.19 -5.56
C CYS A 95 -0.08 -0.01 -5.50
N ASN A 96 0.00 -0.83 -6.57
CA ASN A 96 0.94 -1.96 -6.63
C ASN A 96 2.38 -1.51 -6.44
N ILE A 97 2.79 -0.41 -7.09
CA ILE A 97 4.15 0.14 -7.01
C ILE A 97 4.44 0.66 -5.60
N THR A 98 3.50 1.39 -4.98
CA THR A 98 3.65 1.87 -3.59
C THR A 98 3.84 0.69 -2.63
N MET A 99 3.03 -0.36 -2.74
CA MET A 99 3.15 -1.58 -1.93
C MET A 99 4.49 -2.27 -2.17
N HIS A 100 4.88 -2.45 -3.44
CA HIS A 100 6.14 -3.10 -3.80
C HIS A 100 7.35 -2.35 -3.24
N LEU A 101 7.41 -1.03 -3.43
CA LEU A 101 8.51 -0.20 -2.92
C LEU A 101 8.54 -0.14 -1.39
N ALA A 102 7.40 -0.36 -0.73
CA ALA A 102 7.36 -0.56 0.72
C ALA A 102 7.88 -1.94 1.16
N GLY A 103 8.32 -2.79 0.24
CA GLY A 103 8.80 -4.16 0.51
C GLY A 103 7.67 -5.12 0.87
N ILE A 104 6.49 -4.92 0.27
CA ILE A 104 5.34 -5.83 0.36
C ILE A 104 5.33 -6.67 -0.92
N ASP A 105 5.20 -7.99 -0.78
CA ASP A 105 5.07 -8.87 -1.93
C ASP A 105 3.72 -8.65 -2.63
N VAL A 106 3.77 -8.09 -3.85
CA VAL A 106 2.60 -7.77 -4.67
C VAL A 106 2.28 -8.84 -5.72
N PHE A 107 3.07 -9.91 -5.77
CA PHE A 107 2.96 -10.95 -6.80
C PHE A 107 2.14 -12.16 -6.35
N CYS A 108 1.39 -12.07 -5.25
CA CYS A 108 0.45 -13.10 -4.83
C CYS A 108 -0.56 -13.37 -5.94
N LYS A 109 -0.72 -14.65 -6.30
CA LYS A 109 -1.58 -15.07 -7.43
C LYS A 109 -3.02 -15.33 -7.01
N ASN A 110 -3.23 -15.69 -5.75
CA ASN A 110 -4.55 -16.06 -5.21
C ASN A 110 -4.61 -15.88 -3.69
N THR A 111 -5.78 -16.10 -3.12
CA THR A 111 -6.02 -15.94 -1.68
C THR A 111 -5.31 -16.99 -0.82
N SER A 112 -5.08 -18.19 -1.34
CA SER A 112 -4.33 -19.22 -0.61
C SER A 112 -2.87 -18.83 -0.44
N GLU A 113 -2.23 -18.34 -1.49
CA GLU A 113 -0.86 -17.82 -1.42
C GLU A 113 -0.76 -16.61 -0.48
N LEU A 114 -1.75 -15.68 -0.54
CA LEU A 114 -1.81 -14.56 0.39
C LEU A 114 -1.99 -15.01 1.84
N ALA A 115 -2.77 -16.08 2.08
CA ALA A 115 -3.01 -16.61 3.42
C ALA A 115 -1.74 -17.15 4.10
N GLU A 116 -0.81 -17.72 3.33
CA GLU A 116 0.46 -18.26 3.80
C GLU A 116 1.49 -17.19 4.16
N LYS A 117 1.32 -15.97 3.65
CA LYS A 117 2.25 -14.87 3.91
C LYS A 117 1.89 -14.13 5.20
N ASP A 118 2.91 -13.70 5.92
CA ASP A 118 2.73 -12.76 7.04
C ASP A 118 2.38 -11.36 6.53
N VAL A 119 3.04 -10.95 5.44
CA VAL A 119 2.76 -9.70 4.72
C VAL A 119 2.72 -9.96 3.22
N GLY A 120 1.61 -9.60 2.58
CA GLY A 120 1.45 -9.77 1.14
C GLY A 120 0.29 -8.95 0.59
N TYR A 121 0.32 -8.69 -0.70
CA TYR A 121 -0.73 -7.97 -1.41
C TYR A 121 -1.21 -8.77 -2.62
N LEU A 122 -2.50 -9.02 -2.67
CA LEU A 122 -3.18 -9.65 -3.79
C LEU A 122 -3.91 -8.58 -4.60
N SER A 123 -3.36 -8.23 -5.76
CA SER A 123 -3.97 -7.27 -6.67
C SER A 123 -5.28 -7.81 -7.25
N SER A 124 -6.31 -6.96 -7.32
CA SER A 124 -7.56 -7.32 -8.00
C SER A 124 -7.35 -7.70 -9.47
N LEU A 125 -6.24 -7.29 -10.07
CA LEU A 125 -5.87 -7.66 -11.45
C LEU A 125 -5.53 -9.15 -11.58
N MET A 126 -5.02 -9.78 -10.51
CA MET A 126 -4.72 -11.22 -10.47
C MET A 126 -5.99 -12.06 -10.30
N ILE A 127 -6.98 -11.54 -9.58
CA ILE A 127 -8.23 -12.24 -9.31
C ILE A 127 -9.22 -12.08 -10.48
N ARG A 128 -9.23 -10.90 -11.13
CA ARG A 128 -10.13 -10.58 -12.25
C ARG A 128 -9.69 -11.30 -13.52
N THR A 129 -10.11 -12.54 -13.68
CA THR A 129 -9.94 -13.27 -14.92
C THR A 129 -11.22 -13.18 -15.77
N SER A 130 -11.12 -13.48 -17.06
CA SER A 130 -12.29 -13.56 -17.96
C SER A 130 -13.34 -14.57 -17.49
N ARG A 131 -12.94 -15.54 -16.66
CA ARG A 131 -13.79 -16.60 -16.11
C ARG A 131 -14.42 -16.22 -14.76
N ASN A 132 -13.78 -15.33 -14.00
CA ASN A 132 -14.27 -14.91 -12.68
C ASN A 132 -15.03 -13.57 -12.78
N LYS A 133 -16.36 -13.65 -12.91
CA LYS A 133 -17.23 -12.47 -12.96
C LYS A 133 -17.63 -11.94 -11.58
N SER A 134 -17.27 -12.64 -10.49
CA SER A 134 -17.68 -12.27 -9.13
C SER A 134 -17.21 -10.87 -8.70
N LEU A 135 -16.10 -10.39 -9.30
CA LEU A 135 -15.58 -9.05 -9.05
C LEU A 135 -16.05 -7.99 -10.07
N ALA A 136 -16.97 -8.35 -10.97
CA ALA A 136 -17.50 -7.39 -11.95
C ALA A 136 -18.24 -6.27 -11.21
N GLY A 137 -17.94 -5.01 -11.56
CA GLY A 137 -18.57 -3.85 -10.91
C GLY A 137 -17.86 -3.36 -9.64
N THR A 138 -17.08 -4.19 -8.95
CA THR A 138 -16.33 -3.74 -7.76
C THR A 138 -15.22 -2.75 -8.11
N ARG A 139 -14.90 -1.86 -7.18
CA ARG A 139 -13.89 -0.81 -7.37
C ARG A 139 -12.63 -0.99 -6.52
N PHE A 140 -12.60 -1.95 -5.60
CA PHE A 140 -11.40 -2.19 -4.82
C PHE A 140 -10.22 -2.62 -5.72
N LEU A 141 -9.02 -2.23 -5.34
CA LEU A 141 -7.79 -2.45 -6.12
C LEU A 141 -7.06 -3.72 -5.74
N GLY A 142 -7.26 -4.20 -4.53
CA GLY A 142 -6.63 -5.41 -4.02
C GLY A 142 -6.80 -5.55 -2.53
N THR A 143 -6.14 -6.55 -1.99
CA THR A 143 -6.23 -6.94 -0.58
C THR A 143 -4.82 -7.04 0.01
N LEU A 144 -4.53 -6.21 1.01
CA LEU A 144 -3.27 -6.21 1.75
C LEU A 144 -3.45 -6.96 3.07
N LYS A 145 -2.69 -8.03 3.27
CA LYS A 145 -2.58 -8.75 4.54
C LYS A 145 -1.34 -8.29 5.30
N ILE A 146 -1.50 -7.96 6.58
CA ILE A 146 -0.41 -7.69 7.53
C ILE A 146 -0.71 -8.47 8.81
N GLY A 147 0.01 -9.56 9.04
CA GLY A 147 -0.28 -10.49 10.12
C GLY A 147 -1.69 -11.08 9.98
N GLU A 148 -2.53 -10.83 10.99
CA GLU A 148 -3.92 -11.31 11.06
C GLU A 148 -4.96 -10.26 10.58
N ILE A 149 -4.48 -9.12 10.09
CA ILE A 149 -5.34 -8.02 9.59
C ILE A 149 -5.35 -8.05 8.07
N VAL A 150 -6.54 -8.00 7.50
CA VAL A 150 -6.75 -7.86 6.06
C VAL A 150 -7.31 -6.48 5.77
N ASN A 151 -6.66 -5.77 4.84
CA ASN A 151 -7.07 -4.45 4.42
C ASN A 151 -7.54 -4.49 2.96
N VAL A 152 -8.78 -4.09 2.71
CA VAL A 152 -9.30 -3.90 1.36
C VAL A 152 -8.91 -2.52 0.86
N VAL A 153 -8.25 -2.45 -0.30
CA VAL A 153 -7.62 -1.23 -0.80
C VAL A 153 -8.48 -0.57 -1.87
N TYR A 154 -8.80 0.69 -1.66
CA TYR A 154 -9.47 1.57 -2.61
C TYR A 154 -8.57 2.74 -2.96
N HIS A 155 -8.68 3.24 -4.19
CA HIS A 155 -8.07 4.50 -4.59
C HIS A 155 -9.13 5.58 -4.71
N ILE A 156 -8.93 6.68 -4.00
CA ILE A 156 -9.87 7.79 -3.90
C ILE A 156 -9.19 9.07 -4.36
N GLU A 157 -9.70 9.72 -5.39
CA GLU A 157 -9.23 11.04 -5.86
C GLU A 157 -10.32 12.10 -5.74
N ASN A 158 -11.57 11.68 -5.87
CA ASN A 158 -12.72 12.57 -5.83
C ASN A 158 -13.96 11.84 -5.31
N GLU A 159 -15.03 12.59 -5.12
CA GLU A 159 -16.31 12.06 -4.63
C GLU A 159 -16.97 11.06 -5.59
N GLU A 160 -16.53 10.99 -6.86
CA GLU A 160 -17.07 10.06 -7.85
C GLU A 160 -16.42 8.66 -7.77
N ASP A 161 -15.34 8.50 -7.00
CA ASP A 161 -14.67 7.21 -6.79
C ASP A 161 -15.39 6.35 -5.74
N TRP A 162 -16.68 6.15 -5.97
CA TRP A 162 -17.62 5.53 -5.05
C TRP A 162 -17.35 4.07 -4.71
N ILE A 163 -17.59 3.78 -3.43
CA ILE A 163 -17.83 2.44 -2.92
C ILE A 163 -19.34 2.21 -2.96
N ILE A 164 -19.79 1.13 -3.59
CA ILE A 164 -21.20 0.70 -3.54
C ILE A 164 -21.32 -0.31 -2.39
N PRO A 165 -21.77 0.10 -1.17
CA PRO A 165 -21.53 -0.65 0.05
C PRO A 165 -22.05 -2.07 0.01
N GLY A 166 -23.30 -2.28 -0.39
CA GLY A 166 -23.93 -3.59 -0.36
C GLY A 166 -23.22 -4.61 -1.24
N TYR A 167 -23.05 -4.28 -2.52
CA TYR A 167 -22.43 -5.17 -3.49
C TYR A 167 -20.94 -5.41 -3.23
N GLU A 168 -20.21 -4.35 -2.89
CA GLU A 168 -18.78 -4.47 -2.60
C GLU A 168 -18.54 -5.25 -1.32
N LYS A 169 -19.36 -5.04 -0.29
CA LYS A 169 -19.27 -5.74 0.99
C LYS A 169 -19.42 -7.25 0.81
N GLU A 170 -20.47 -7.71 0.14
CA GLU A 170 -20.68 -9.13 -0.13
C GLU A 170 -19.51 -9.74 -0.90
N THR A 171 -19.00 -9.01 -1.90
CA THR A 171 -17.91 -9.51 -2.75
C THR A 171 -16.63 -9.66 -1.98
N PHE A 172 -16.22 -8.67 -1.18
CA PHE A 172 -14.95 -8.79 -0.46
C PHE A 172 -15.08 -9.64 0.80
N GLU A 173 -16.22 -9.73 1.46
CA GLU A 173 -16.47 -10.71 2.53
C GLU A 173 -16.30 -12.14 2.01
N SER A 174 -16.87 -12.45 0.84
CA SER A 174 -16.64 -13.72 0.16
C SER A 174 -15.16 -13.96 -0.15
N LEU A 175 -14.43 -12.95 -0.60
CA LEU A 175 -12.99 -13.05 -0.85
C LEU A 175 -12.21 -13.29 0.44
N ILE A 176 -12.47 -12.49 1.48
CA ILE A 176 -11.78 -12.57 2.76
C ILE A 176 -12.03 -13.90 3.46
N SER A 177 -13.25 -14.45 3.36
CA SER A 177 -13.58 -15.76 3.95
C SER A 177 -12.69 -16.90 3.44
N THR A 178 -12.06 -16.73 2.28
CA THR A 178 -11.09 -17.69 1.73
C THR A 178 -9.67 -17.52 2.27
N ILE A 179 -9.39 -16.42 2.99
CA ILE A 179 -8.09 -16.15 3.59
C ILE A 179 -8.11 -16.64 5.04
N ARG A 180 -7.23 -17.58 5.36
CA ARG A 180 -7.15 -18.15 6.72
C ARG A 180 -6.54 -17.18 7.71
N ASN A 181 -6.89 -17.32 8.99
CA ASN A 181 -6.32 -16.58 10.13
C ASN A 181 -6.53 -15.06 10.07
N VAL A 182 -7.68 -14.61 9.58
CA VAL A 182 -8.08 -13.20 9.60
C VAL A 182 -8.85 -12.93 10.88
N LYS A 183 -8.34 -12.01 11.71
CA LYS A 183 -9.02 -11.54 12.93
C LYS A 183 -9.73 -10.22 12.75
N GLU A 184 -9.23 -9.38 11.86
CA GLU A 184 -9.75 -8.03 11.65
C GLU A 184 -9.71 -7.65 10.17
N THR A 185 -10.74 -6.94 9.74
CA THR A 185 -10.80 -6.37 8.38
C THR A 185 -10.86 -4.85 8.49
N LYS A 186 -10.07 -4.16 7.67
CA LYS A 186 -10.02 -2.71 7.54
C LYS A 186 -10.10 -2.29 6.09
N LEU A 187 -10.27 -0.99 5.87
CA LEU A 187 -10.14 -0.38 4.55
C LEU A 187 -8.83 0.42 4.49
N ILE A 188 -8.19 0.41 3.35
CA ILE A 188 -7.16 1.40 3.00
C ILE A 188 -7.75 2.30 1.92
N LEU A 189 -7.83 3.57 2.21
CA LEU A 189 -8.17 4.62 1.26
C LEU A 189 -6.86 5.24 0.79
N ALA A 190 -6.46 4.87 -0.42
CA ALA A 190 -5.24 5.36 -1.04
C ALA A 190 -5.54 6.54 -1.96
N GLY A 191 -4.68 7.56 -2.00
CA GLY A 191 -4.84 8.71 -2.87
C GLY A 191 -3.53 9.48 -3.01
N LYS A 192 -3.56 10.57 -3.77
CA LYS A 192 -2.36 11.33 -4.12
C LYS A 192 -1.61 11.82 -2.87
N ASP A 193 -2.33 12.44 -1.94
CA ASP A 193 -1.77 12.88 -0.65
C ASP A 193 -2.83 12.80 0.47
N LEU A 194 -2.37 12.95 1.71
CA LEU A 194 -3.25 12.84 2.88
C LEU A 194 -4.23 14.00 3.02
N GLU A 195 -3.91 15.19 2.55
CA GLU A 195 -4.82 16.35 2.64
C GLU A 195 -5.97 16.21 1.66
N GLU A 196 -5.71 15.76 0.43
CA GLU A 196 -6.76 15.45 -0.54
C GLU A 196 -7.66 14.33 0.00
N LEU A 197 -7.07 13.23 0.49
CA LEU A 197 -7.82 12.14 1.11
C LEU A 197 -8.68 12.61 2.30
N TRP A 198 -8.12 13.46 3.16
CA TRP A 198 -8.87 14.04 4.26
C TRP A 198 -10.04 14.87 3.78
N ASN A 199 -9.83 15.73 2.79
CA ASN A 199 -10.88 16.62 2.27
C ASN A 199 -12.02 15.86 1.59
N VAL A 200 -11.71 14.75 0.90
CA VAL A 200 -12.72 13.86 0.29
C VAL A 200 -13.50 13.10 1.38
N THR A 201 -12.82 12.62 2.40
CA THR A 201 -13.44 11.84 3.49
C THR A 201 -14.13 12.71 4.55
N HIS A 202 -13.74 13.99 4.65
CA HIS A 202 -14.28 14.97 5.61
C HIS A 202 -14.56 16.29 4.90
N PRO A 203 -15.55 16.33 4.00
CA PRO A 203 -15.88 17.56 3.28
C PRO A 203 -16.29 18.66 4.25
N SER A 204 -15.90 19.89 3.94
CA SER A 204 -16.28 21.04 4.75
C SER A 204 -17.79 21.24 4.69
N LYS A 205 -18.39 21.80 5.76
CA LYS A 205 -19.85 22.09 5.84
C LYS A 205 -20.43 22.86 4.66
N GLN A 206 -19.60 23.54 3.88
CA GLN A 206 -20.04 24.24 2.65
C GLN A 206 -20.37 23.31 1.49
N SER A 207 -19.80 22.09 1.44
CA SER A 207 -20.17 21.05 0.47
C SER A 207 -21.44 20.28 0.89
N GLU A 208 -21.89 20.43 2.14
CA GLU A 208 -23.13 19.85 2.68
C GLU A 208 -24.41 20.30 1.96
N LYS A 209 -24.34 21.33 1.11
CA LYS A 209 -25.50 21.74 0.27
C LYS A 209 -25.96 20.67 -0.71
N LEU A 210 -25.17 19.64 -0.94
CA LEU A 210 -25.48 18.55 -1.89
C LEU A 210 -26.12 17.31 -1.25
N ALA A 211 -25.96 17.10 0.03
CA ALA A 211 -26.47 15.90 0.65
C ALA A 211 -27.08 16.22 2.03
N ARG A 212 -28.29 15.89 2.22
CA ARG A 212 -29.06 15.89 3.46
C ARG A 212 -28.28 15.38 4.69
N GLY A 213 -27.22 16.09 5.10
CA GLY A 213 -26.50 15.90 6.36
C GLY A 213 -25.35 14.88 6.40
N MET A 214 -25.28 13.93 5.50
CA MET A 214 -24.16 12.99 5.36
C MET A 214 -23.73 12.93 3.92
N THR A 215 -22.42 12.93 3.66
CA THR A 215 -21.94 12.62 2.32
C THR A 215 -22.30 11.17 2.02
N LEU A 216 -22.50 10.88 0.76
CA LEU A 216 -22.71 9.50 0.33
C LEU A 216 -21.52 8.62 0.74
N PHE A 217 -20.30 9.21 0.82
CA PHE A 217 -19.07 8.53 1.25
C PHE A 217 -19.09 8.16 2.73
N ASP A 218 -19.48 9.08 3.63
CA ASP A 218 -19.64 8.79 5.06
C ASP A 218 -20.64 7.67 5.28
N ARG A 219 -21.77 7.73 4.57
CA ARG A 219 -22.78 6.69 4.61
C ARG A 219 -22.24 5.34 4.15
N ALA A 220 -21.48 5.33 3.04
CA ALA A 220 -20.85 4.13 2.55
C ALA A 220 -19.87 3.51 3.56
N LEU A 221 -19.05 4.34 4.21
CA LEU A 221 -18.12 3.88 5.25
C LEU A 221 -18.83 3.38 6.51
N GLU A 222 -19.95 4.01 6.88
CA GLU A 222 -20.77 3.54 8.01
C GLU A 222 -21.47 2.21 7.71
N GLU A 223 -22.05 2.08 6.53
CA GLU A 223 -22.70 0.83 6.07
C GLU A 223 -21.71 -0.34 5.98
N LEU A 224 -20.46 -0.08 5.57
CA LEU A 224 -19.40 -1.10 5.59
C LEU A 224 -19.02 -1.51 7.01
N GLY A 225 -19.06 -0.59 7.97
CA GLY A 225 -18.77 -0.85 9.38
C GLY A 225 -17.31 -1.12 9.72
N TYR A 226 -16.39 -0.91 8.78
CA TYR A 226 -14.95 -1.12 9.00
C TYR A 226 -14.22 0.16 9.37
N ASP A 227 -13.15 0.03 10.14
CA ASP A 227 -12.17 1.10 10.31
C ASP A 227 -11.43 1.33 8.98
N TYR A 228 -11.01 2.56 8.75
CA TYR A 228 -10.26 2.91 7.54
C TYR A 228 -8.96 3.64 7.86
N LEU A 229 -7.97 3.41 7.01
CA LEU A 229 -6.65 3.99 7.06
C LEU A 229 -6.45 4.88 5.84
N LEU A 230 -5.89 6.06 6.04
CA LEU A 230 -5.50 6.94 4.94
C LEU A 230 -4.04 6.67 4.56
N VAL A 231 -3.80 6.33 3.31
CA VAL A 231 -2.45 6.01 2.80
C VAL A 231 -2.18 6.83 1.54
N PRO A 232 -1.23 7.75 1.55
CA PRO A 232 -0.86 8.48 0.33
C PRO A 232 -0.17 7.54 -0.67
N ILE A 233 -0.26 7.86 -1.94
CA ILE A 233 0.53 7.21 -2.99
C ILE A 233 1.91 7.88 -3.07
N GLY A 234 2.92 7.14 -3.55
CA GLY A 234 4.26 7.67 -3.70
C GLY A 234 5.13 7.53 -2.45
N ARG A 235 6.16 8.38 -2.32
CA ARG A 235 7.20 8.30 -1.27
C ARG A 235 6.62 8.19 0.14
N ASN A 236 5.64 9.03 0.44
CA ASN A 236 5.02 9.06 1.76
C ASN A 236 4.28 7.77 2.08
N GLY A 237 3.56 7.20 1.11
CA GLY A 237 2.90 5.90 1.26
C GLY A 237 3.89 4.76 1.40
N VAL A 238 4.97 4.78 0.64
CA VAL A 238 6.07 3.82 0.79
C VAL A 238 6.62 3.87 2.22
N THR A 239 6.93 5.07 2.74
CA THR A 239 7.41 5.24 4.11
C THR A 239 6.40 4.73 5.14
N GLN A 240 5.13 5.11 5.01
CA GLN A 240 4.07 4.69 5.93
C GLN A 240 3.90 3.17 5.95
N LEU A 241 3.77 2.55 4.79
CA LEU A 241 3.55 1.12 4.66
C LEU A 241 4.78 0.29 5.07
N SER A 242 6.00 0.80 4.81
CA SER A 242 7.24 0.10 5.20
C SER A 242 7.35 -0.05 6.72
N VAL A 243 6.83 0.91 7.50
CA VAL A 243 6.76 0.81 8.97
C VAL A 243 5.56 -0.01 9.40
N MET A 244 4.37 0.24 8.81
CA MET A 244 3.13 -0.45 9.18
C MET A 244 3.20 -1.97 9.01
N LYS A 245 3.92 -2.46 8.00
CA LYS A 245 4.09 -3.90 7.76
C LYS A 245 4.88 -4.62 8.85
N LEU A 246 5.65 -3.90 9.66
CA LEU A 246 6.50 -4.49 10.68
C LEU A 246 5.69 -4.88 11.91
N ARG A 247 5.80 -6.14 12.30
CA ARG A 247 5.12 -6.65 13.49
C ARG A 247 5.56 -5.88 14.73
N GLY A 248 4.58 -5.40 15.50
CA GLY A 248 4.84 -4.70 16.75
C GLY A 248 5.49 -3.32 16.60
N TYR A 249 5.37 -2.67 15.43
CA TYR A 249 6.00 -1.37 15.18
C TYR A 249 5.66 -0.32 16.26
N ARG A 250 4.44 -0.34 16.82
CA ARG A 250 4.06 0.60 17.89
C ARG A 250 4.87 0.38 19.16
N HIS A 251 5.08 -0.87 19.57
CA HIS A 251 5.91 -1.18 20.72
C HIS A 251 7.37 -0.79 20.51
N ARG A 252 7.91 -1.02 19.30
CA ARG A 252 9.28 -0.59 18.95
C ARG A 252 9.41 0.94 18.98
N LEU A 253 8.41 1.67 18.48
CA LEU A 253 8.37 3.13 18.62
C LEU A 253 8.34 3.55 20.10
N ALA A 254 7.48 2.95 20.90
CA ALA A 254 7.39 3.28 22.30
C ALA A 254 8.73 3.12 23.02
N THR A 255 9.41 1.98 22.82
CA THR A 255 10.73 1.72 23.43
C THR A 255 11.84 2.63 22.91
N ALA A 256 11.71 3.16 21.69
CA ALA A 256 12.65 4.11 21.11
C ALA A 256 12.49 5.53 21.68
N PHE A 257 11.28 5.89 22.11
CA PHE A 257 11.01 7.22 22.68
C PHE A 257 11.33 7.33 24.17
N GLY A 258 11.32 6.24 24.94
CA GLY A 258 11.61 6.28 26.37
C GLY A 258 11.24 5.00 27.11
N ARG A 259 11.13 5.11 28.43
CA ARG A 259 10.82 3.98 29.30
C ARG A 259 9.32 3.66 29.21
N VAL A 260 9.03 2.49 28.64
CA VAL A 260 7.65 2.00 28.54
C VAL A 260 7.19 1.42 29.87
N SER A 261 6.00 1.81 30.31
CA SER A 261 5.30 1.26 31.47
C SER A 261 3.92 0.72 31.06
N GLU A 262 3.30 -0.02 31.97
CA GLU A 262 1.98 -0.58 31.73
C GLU A 262 0.92 0.54 31.64
N LEU A 263 0.01 0.40 30.66
CA LEU A 263 -1.11 1.32 30.49
C LEU A 263 -2.18 1.03 31.56
N PRO A 264 -2.60 2.04 32.35
CA PRO A 264 -3.78 1.93 33.19
C PRO A 264 -5.02 1.54 32.37
N ARG A 265 -5.95 0.81 32.97
CA ARG A 265 -7.19 0.39 32.27
C ARG A 265 -7.98 1.56 31.70
N GLU A 266 -7.99 2.67 32.43
CA GLU A 266 -8.66 3.93 32.08
C GLU A 266 -8.06 4.58 30.83
N LEU A 267 -6.79 4.27 30.48
CA LEU A 267 -6.06 4.78 29.33
C LEU A 267 -5.80 3.71 28.25
N SER A 268 -6.48 2.56 28.32
CA SER A 268 -6.33 1.44 27.38
C SER A 268 -6.60 1.77 25.91
N PHE A 269 -7.17 2.93 25.65
CA PHE A 269 -7.37 3.48 24.30
C PHE A 269 -6.11 4.18 23.71
N CYS A 270 -5.10 4.46 24.53
CA CYS A 270 -3.79 4.93 24.07
C CYS A 270 -2.93 3.76 23.58
N ASP A 271 -1.89 4.05 22.83
CA ASP A 271 -1.02 3.01 22.28
C ASP A 271 0.09 2.57 23.26
N SER A 272 0.55 3.48 24.11
CA SER A 272 1.61 3.21 25.09
C SER A 272 1.65 4.26 26.20
N MET A 273 2.27 3.91 27.30
CA MET A 273 2.69 4.82 28.38
C MET A 273 4.21 4.95 28.31
N ILE A 274 4.74 6.15 28.07
CA ILE A 274 6.17 6.43 27.93
C ILE A 274 6.54 7.52 28.94
N ASP A 275 7.50 7.21 29.82
CA ASP A 275 7.93 8.10 30.91
C ASP A 275 6.77 8.67 31.75
N GLY A 276 5.73 7.85 31.95
CA GLY A 276 4.54 8.23 32.71
C GLY A 276 3.50 9.06 31.94
N GLU A 277 3.71 9.33 30.67
CA GLU A 277 2.76 10.05 29.81
C GLU A 277 2.13 9.12 28.75
N PRO A 278 0.80 9.19 28.47
CA PRO A 278 0.17 8.39 27.44
C PRO A 278 0.47 8.94 26.04
N PHE A 279 0.75 8.02 25.10
CA PHE A 279 1.07 8.31 23.70
C PHE A 279 0.05 7.70 22.75
N ILE A 280 -0.22 8.40 21.65
CA ILE A 280 -1.02 7.95 20.51
C ILE A 280 -0.13 7.95 19.26
N PHE A 281 0.09 6.75 18.68
CA PHE A 281 0.83 6.60 17.42
C PHE A 281 -0.13 6.68 16.24
N THR A 282 0.07 7.66 15.37
CA THR A 282 -0.84 7.91 14.22
C THR A 282 -0.27 7.40 12.89
N ILE A 283 0.78 6.59 12.93
CA ILE A 283 1.52 6.09 11.78
C ILE A 283 0.60 5.43 10.73
N ASP A 284 -0.37 4.65 11.18
CA ASP A 284 -1.32 3.95 10.32
C ASP A 284 -2.44 4.85 9.77
N MET A 285 -2.57 6.08 10.27
CA MET A 285 -3.66 7.00 9.93
C MET A 285 -5.05 6.34 9.99
N ASN A 286 -5.27 5.46 11.00
CA ASN A 286 -6.59 4.96 11.33
C ASN A 286 -7.41 6.07 12.00
N VAL A 287 -8.16 6.82 11.19
CA VAL A 287 -8.84 8.04 11.61
C VAL A 287 -9.83 7.76 12.75
N LYS A 288 -10.68 6.74 12.60
CA LYS A 288 -11.69 6.38 13.63
C LYS A 288 -11.03 6.00 14.97
N ARG A 289 -9.94 5.24 14.94
CA ARG A 289 -9.18 4.89 16.14
C ARG A 289 -8.58 6.11 16.81
N ILE A 290 -7.94 6.99 16.02
CA ILE A 290 -7.30 8.21 16.52
C ILE A 290 -8.35 9.13 17.16
N GLU A 291 -9.46 9.37 16.51
CA GLU A 291 -10.56 10.17 17.04
C GLU A 291 -11.14 9.59 18.33
N ARG A 292 -11.35 8.27 18.36
CA ARG A 292 -11.86 7.58 19.55
C ARG A 292 -10.91 7.76 20.73
N ALA A 293 -9.61 7.55 20.50
CA ALA A 293 -8.59 7.72 21.53
C ALA A 293 -8.55 9.16 22.07
N LEU A 294 -8.54 10.16 21.18
CA LEU A 294 -8.54 11.57 21.55
C LEU A 294 -9.80 11.98 22.32
N ARG A 295 -10.99 11.56 21.86
CA ARG A 295 -12.25 11.87 22.56
C ARG A 295 -12.31 11.23 23.95
N GLN A 296 -11.78 10.01 24.11
CA GLN A 296 -11.70 9.34 25.40
C GLN A 296 -10.68 10.02 26.32
N LEU A 297 -9.50 10.41 25.78
CA LEU A 297 -8.49 11.16 26.53
C LEU A 297 -9.07 12.46 27.08
N LYS A 298 -9.82 13.20 26.26
CA LYS A 298 -10.46 14.44 26.69
C LYS A 298 -11.55 14.25 27.75
N ARG A 299 -12.25 13.11 27.75
CA ARG A 299 -13.22 12.75 28.81
C ARG A 299 -12.53 12.35 30.09
N TYR A 300 -11.36 11.70 30.00
CA TYR A 300 -10.56 11.29 31.15
C TYR A 300 -9.99 12.51 31.86
N ASP A 301 -9.38 13.43 31.12
CA ASP A 301 -8.90 14.72 31.63
C ASP A 301 -8.99 15.78 30.54
N SER A 302 -9.86 16.78 30.76
CA SER A 302 -10.08 17.87 29.80
C SER A 302 -8.89 18.82 29.64
N SER A 303 -7.98 18.85 30.62
CA SER A 303 -6.76 19.67 30.62
C SER A 303 -5.57 18.97 29.97
N PHE A 304 -5.70 17.68 29.66
CA PHE A 304 -4.61 16.87 29.16
C PHE A 304 -4.12 17.33 27.78
N ILE A 305 -2.80 17.41 27.63
CA ILE A 305 -2.13 17.72 26.36
C ILE A 305 -1.69 16.40 25.70
N PRO A 306 -2.29 15.98 24.57
CA PRO A 306 -1.98 14.69 23.96
C PRO A 306 -0.57 14.64 23.39
N ASN A 307 0.14 13.55 23.68
CA ASN A 307 1.41 13.21 23.02
C ASN A 307 1.13 12.39 21.76
N ILE A 308 1.45 12.96 20.61
CA ILE A 308 1.18 12.37 19.29
C ILE A 308 2.48 12.10 18.57
N CYS A 309 2.67 10.84 18.13
CA CYS A 309 3.75 10.48 17.24
C CYS A 309 3.23 10.28 15.81
N CYS A 310 3.82 10.97 14.84
CA CYS A 310 3.42 10.94 13.44
C CYS A 310 4.61 11.14 12.48
N PHE A 311 4.43 10.84 11.20
CA PHE A 311 5.35 11.32 10.17
C PHE A 311 5.13 12.80 9.87
N GLN A 312 6.16 13.47 9.35
CA GLN A 312 6.08 14.89 8.99
C GLN A 312 4.90 15.18 8.04
N PHE A 313 4.67 14.35 7.04
CA PHE A 313 3.59 14.52 6.07
C PHE A 313 2.18 14.27 6.64
N GLN A 314 2.07 13.68 7.83
CA GLN A 314 0.78 13.45 8.53
C GLN A 314 0.36 14.65 9.39
N LYS A 315 1.30 15.52 9.76
CA LYS A 315 1.14 16.57 10.77
C LYS A 315 -0.06 17.49 10.55
N ASN A 316 -0.31 17.88 9.30
CA ASN A 316 -1.42 18.78 8.96
C ASN A 316 -2.78 18.09 9.22
N VAL A 317 -2.95 16.86 8.75
CA VAL A 317 -4.19 16.10 8.95
C VAL A 317 -4.41 15.79 10.43
N ILE A 318 -3.37 15.39 11.15
CA ILE A 318 -3.44 15.18 12.60
C ILE A 318 -3.85 16.45 13.33
N THR A 319 -3.36 17.61 12.89
CA THR A 319 -3.79 18.90 13.46
C THR A 319 -5.28 19.17 13.23
N LYS A 320 -5.82 18.79 12.06
CA LYS A 320 -7.26 18.90 11.77
C LYS A 320 -8.07 17.97 12.68
N ILE A 321 -7.63 16.72 12.87
CA ILE A 321 -8.27 15.74 13.76
C ILE A 321 -8.29 16.24 15.21
N LEU A 322 -7.15 16.75 15.71
CA LEU A 322 -7.05 17.30 17.07
C LEU A 322 -8.01 18.48 17.29
N LYS A 323 -8.06 19.42 16.36
CA LYS A 323 -9.02 20.54 16.41
C LYS A 323 -10.47 20.07 16.42
N MET A 324 -10.81 19.07 15.62
CA MET A 324 -12.15 18.47 15.57
C MET A 324 -12.50 17.78 16.87
N CYS A 325 -11.53 17.16 17.55
CA CYS A 325 -11.70 16.58 18.88
C CYS A 325 -11.62 17.62 20.03
N GLY A 326 -11.42 18.91 19.70
CA GLY A 326 -11.45 20.04 20.62
C GLY A 326 -10.16 20.27 21.41
N PHE A 327 -9.01 19.79 20.91
CA PHE A 327 -7.70 20.09 21.49
C PHE A 327 -7.10 21.36 20.87
N LYS A 328 -6.65 22.28 21.72
CA LYS A 328 -5.96 23.52 21.32
C LYS A 328 -4.45 23.32 21.32
N GLU A 329 -3.94 22.55 22.26
CA GLU A 329 -2.53 22.28 22.47
C GLU A 329 -2.23 20.79 22.21
N LYS A 330 -0.99 20.51 21.83
CA LYS A 330 -0.48 19.17 21.55
C LYS A 330 1.03 19.12 21.69
N LYS A 331 1.56 18.00 22.13
CA LYS A 331 2.98 17.64 21.95
C LYS A 331 3.09 16.70 20.75
N THR A 332 3.81 17.10 19.71
CA THR A 332 3.95 16.32 18.49
C THR A 332 5.39 15.86 18.32
N TYR A 333 5.58 14.57 18.24
CA TYR A 333 6.84 13.90 17.98
C TYR A 333 6.83 13.44 16.52
N THR A 334 7.68 14.05 15.74
CA THR A 334 7.76 13.78 14.30
C THR A 334 8.85 12.77 14.01
N LEU A 335 8.54 11.70 13.29
CA LEU A 335 9.50 10.73 12.82
C LEU A 335 10.20 11.25 11.56
N GLU A 336 11.46 11.61 11.70
CA GLU A 336 12.34 11.96 10.59
C GLU A 336 12.93 10.69 9.96
N LYS A 337 13.47 10.81 8.75
CA LYS A 337 14.00 9.68 7.98
C LYS A 337 15.09 8.92 8.74
N GLU A 338 16.00 9.65 9.36
CA GLU A 338 17.12 9.08 10.14
C GLU A 338 16.60 8.30 11.35
N MET A 339 15.56 8.78 12.01
CA MET A 339 14.90 8.07 13.11
C MET A 339 14.22 6.79 12.63
N ILE A 340 13.55 6.85 11.45
CA ILE A 340 12.91 5.68 10.87
C ILE A 340 13.96 4.61 10.56
N GLU A 341 15.08 4.97 9.94
CA GLU A 341 16.17 4.07 9.61
C GLU A 341 16.84 3.49 10.88
N ALA A 342 16.97 4.28 11.93
CA ALA A 342 17.51 3.82 13.21
C ALA A 342 16.56 2.87 13.95
N PHE A 343 15.26 3.19 14.02
CA PHE A 343 14.28 2.39 14.74
C PHE A 343 13.82 1.15 13.93
N PHE A 344 13.87 1.24 12.62
CA PHE A 344 13.42 0.23 11.68
C PHE A 344 14.45 -0.02 10.56
N PRO A 345 15.64 -0.54 10.89
CA PRO A 345 16.69 -0.76 9.89
C PRO A 345 16.26 -1.69 8.74
N GLU A 346 15.21 -2.49 8.96
CA GLU A 346 14.62 -3.33 7.91
C GLU A 346 13.96 -2.50 6.79
N THR A 347 13.55 -1.25 7.07
CA THR A 347 12.96 -0.37 6.06
C THR A 347 14.01 0.15 5.07
N ALA A 348 15.27 0.22 5.48
CA ALA A 348 16.39 0.61 4.63
C ALA A 348 16.84 -0.52 3.70
N LYS A 349 16.54 -1.79 4.06
CA LYS A 349 16.85 -2.94 3.21
C LYS A 349 15.83 -2.98 2.07
N LYS A 350 16.23 -2.44 0.92
CA LYS A 350 15.50 -2.68 -0.32
C LYS A 350 15.78 -4.12 -0.75
N GLU A 351 14.94 -5.06 -0.35
CA GLU A 351 14.91 -6.40 -0.92
C GLU A 351 14.41 -6.29 -2.36
N TYR A 352 15.31 -5.91 -3.25
CA TYR A 352 15.04 -6.08 -4.67
C TYR A 352 15.04 -7.58 -4.93
N LEU A 353 13.99 -8.03 -5.61
CA LEU A 353 13.78 -9.40 -6.06
C LEU A 353 15.09 -10.07 -6.49
N THR A 354 15.25 -11.32 -6.10
CA THR A 354 16.32 -12.24 -6.43
C THR A 354 16.89 -11.99 -7.82
N LYS A 355 18.21 -11.91 -7.92
CA LYS A 355 18.93 -11.68 -9.17
C LYS A 355 18.59 -12.76 -10.19
N PRO A 356 18.04 -12.40 -11.36
CA PRO A 356 17.87 -13.38 -12.42
C PRO A 356 19.24 -13.83 -12.92
N PHE A 357 19.43 -15.11 -13.13
CA PHE A 357 20.62 -15.64 -13.78
C PHE A 357 20.20 -16.46 -15.03
N ILE A 358 21.12 -16.59 -15.96
CA ILE A 358 20.91 -17.38 -17.18
C ILE A 358 21.49 -18.77 -16.94
N THR A 359 20.68 -19.83 -17.14
CA THR A 359 21.18 -21.20 -17.13
C THR A 359 22.06 -21.47 -18.36
N LYS A 360 22.80 -22.58 -18.35
CA LYS A 360 23.61 -23.04 -19.51
C LYS A 360 22.77 -23.25 -20.76
N GLU A 361 21.45 -23.55 -20.58
CA GLU A 361 20.48 -23.73 -21.68
C GLU A 361 19.86 -22.39 -22.14
N GLY A 362 20.36 -21.24 -21.68
CA GLY A 362 19.86 -19.91 -22.05
C GLY A 362 18.55 -19.53 -21.38
N ARG A 363 18.10 -20.27 -20.36
CA ARG A 363 16.86 -19.96 -19.62
C ARG A 363 17.16 -19.01 -18.47
N TYR A 364 16.28 -18.05 -18.27
CA TYR A 364 16.32 -17.15 -17.10
C TYR A 364 15.67 -17.83 -15.89
N VAL A 365 16.38 -17.83 -14.76
CA VAL A 365 15.87 -18.37 -13.49
C VAL A 365 16.03 -17.30 -12.43
N CYS A 366 14.93 -16.99 -11.72
CA CYS A 366 15.01 -16.24 -10.45
C CYS A 366 15.36 -17.23 -9.35
N ALA A 367 16.55 -17.13 -8.80
CA ALA A 367 17.00 -18.01 -7.75
C ALA A 367 17.09 -17.29 -6.41
N ASP A 368 16.66 -17.96 -5.34
CA ASP A 368 17.16 -17.68 -4.00
C ASP A 368 18.68 -17.81 -4.00
N GLU A 369 19.41 -16.86 -3.42
CA GLU A 369 20.88 -16.88 -3.36
C GLU A 369 21.44 -18.23 -2.82
N LYS A 370 20.67 -18.95 -2.01
CA LYS A 370 21.02 -20.27 -1.48
C LYS A 370 21.01 -21.39 -2.53
N LYS A 371 20.17 -21.29 -3.56
CA LYS A 371 20.13 -22.25 -4.68
C LYS A 371 21.27 -22.00 -5.68
N VAL A 372 21.58 -20.74 -5.94
CA VAL A 372 22.67 -20.36 -6.87
C VAL A 372 24.01 -20.91 -6.42
N LYS A 373 24.31 -20.87 -5.11
CA LYS A 373 25.56 -21.40 -4.56
C LYS A 373 25.70 -22.93 -4.72
N ARG A 374 24.62 -23.68 -4.71
CA ARG A 374 24.65 -25.16 -4.91
C ARG A 374 24.92 -25.53 -6.36
N ASP A 375 24.34 -24.82 -7.31
CA ASP A 375 24.52 -25.14 -8.73
C ASP A 375 25.93 -24.73 -9.24
N TYR A 376 26.55 -23.71 -8.66
CA TYR A 376 27.95 -23.34 -8.97
C TYR A 376 28.97 -24.33 -8.38
N SER A 377 28.72 -24.91 -7.22
CA SER A 377 29.63 -25.92 -6.63
C SER A 377 29.64 -27.24 -7.40
N GLN A 378 28.49 -27.63 -8.01
CA GLN A 378 28.43 -28.81 -8.86
C GLN A 378 29.00 -28.61 -10.27
N ALA A 379 29.06 -27.37 -10.76
CA ALA A 379 29.63 -27.05 -12.08
C ALA A 379 31.16 -26.88 -12.10
N SER A 380 31.80 -26.78 -10.93
CA SER A 380 33.27 -26.71 -10.82
C SER A 380 33.94 -28.09 -10.60
N GLU A 381 33.15 -29.16 -10.43
CA GLU A 381 33.66 -30.54 -10.25
C GLU A 381 33.51 -31.43 -11.51
N THR A 382 33.12 -30.85 -12.66
CA THR A 382 33.11 -31.47 -13.98
C THR A 382 33.97 -30.68 -14.96
#